data_7fa4acc1ff6d82a574b5c8c855841c42
#
_entry.id   7fa4acc1ff6d82a574b5c8c855841c42
#
_cell.length_a   1.000
_cell.length_b   1.000
_cell.length_c   1.000
_cell.angle_alpha   90.00
_cell.angle_beta   90.00
_cell.angle_gamma   90.00
#
_symmetry.space_group_name_H-M   'P 1'
#
loop_
_entity.id
_entity.type
_entity.pdbx_description
1 polymer ?
#
loop_
_entity_poly.entity_id
_entity_poly.type
_entity_poly.pdbx_seq_one_letter_code
_entity_poly.pdbx_strand_id
1 'polypeptide(L)'
;MTNPTAPAATPTAQDRQPDEQAPDQAAKEPRPPVLTVVLVRHGQSTANVAGVLAGRTAGVRLNEHGEGQAAAIAERLASARFDRLISSPLERCIQTVTPFSTAVKLPIETDEHFVEVDYGSWSNRALKDLGAEPLWRTVQAHPSAAVFPDGEGLAAVSARAAAGIRDIRLSAQQDQTVLICSHGDVIKAILADALGMHLDAFQRIVVAPASISVIRYTQLRPFVERINDTGDLGSISPHPTPESSTVSAHPDSPTHPNTGDAVPGGVTS
;
A
#
# COMPACT_ATOMS: atom_id res chain seq x y z
N MET A 1 -6.79 81.69 -66.35
CA MET A 1 -5.58 81.24 -65.69
C MET A 1 -5.95 79.98 -64.98
N THR A 2 -5.82 78.88 -65.61
CA THR A 2 -6.45 77.62 -65.34
C THR A 2 -5.39 76.61 -64.96
N ASN A 3 -5.65 75.96 -63.84
CA ASN A 3 -4.80 74.88 -63.34
C ASN A 3 -5.37 73.55 -63.82
N PRO A 4 -4.61 72.64 -64.44
CA PRO A 4 -5.10 71.35 -64.84
C PRO A 4 -4.74 70.30 -63.77
N THR A 5 -5.77 69.53 -63.45
CA THR A 5 -5.84 68.35 -62.60
C THR A 5 -5.00 67.21 -63.10
N ALA A 6 -4.19 66.60 -62.26
CA ALA A 6 -3.45 65.38 -62.55
C ALA A 6 -4.27 64.14 -62.22
N PRO A 7 -4.17 63.03 -62.92
CA PRO A 7 -4.92 61.81 -62.71
C PRO A 7 -4.28 60.95 -61.62
N ALA A 8 -5.20 60.29 -60.90
CA ALA A 8 -4.91 59.37 -59.80
C ALA A 8 -4.23 58.07 -60.31
N ALA A 9 -3.20 57.63 -59.61
CA ALA A 9 -2.56 56.35 -59.84
C ALA A 9 -3.26 55.27 -59.08
N THR A 10 -3.58 54.17 -59.76
CA THR A 10 -4.17 52.93 -59.22
C THR A 10 -3.09 52.17 -58.49
N PRO A 11 -3.28 51.67 -57.23
CA PRO A 11 -2.36 50.75 -56.58
C PRO A 11 -2.60 49.32 -57.05
N THR A 12 -1.59 48.70 -57.59
CA THR A 12 -1.51 47.27 -57.82
C THR A 12 -1.25 46.54 -56.55
N ALA A 13 -2.22 45.77 -56.12
CA ALA A 13 -2.12 44.81 -55.02
C ALA A 13 -1.26 43.64 -55.41
N GLN A 14 -0.22 43.40 -54.64
CA GLN A 14 0.39 42.10 -54.41
C GLN A 14 0.97 42.06 -52.99
N ASP A 15 0.04 42.07 -52.02
CA ASP A 15 0.37 41.61 -50.66
C ASP A 15 0.33 40.08 -50.68
N ARG A 16 1.49 39.44 -50.80
CA ARG A 16 1.71 38.08 -50.40
C ARG A 16 1.91 38.08 -48.90
N GLN A 17 0.92 37.61 -48.17
CA GLN A 17 1.07 37.22 -46.76
C GLN A 17 2.19 36.17 -46.67
N PRO A 18 3.12 36.29 -45.71
CA PRO A 18 4.01 35.22 -45.39
C PRO A 18 3.21 34.07 -44.82
N ASP A 19 3.46 32.86 -45.32
CA ASP A 19 2.99 31.60 -44.74
C ASP A 19 3.32 31.58 -43.23
N GLU A 20 2.31 31.70 -42.43
CA GLU A 20 2.36 31.45 -41.00
C GLU A 20 2.61 29.96 -40.82
N GLN A 21 3.88 29.56 -40.87
CA GLN A 21 4.28 28.21 -40.49
C GLN A 21 3.79 27.96 -39.07
N ALA A 22 2.78 27.07 -38.92
CA ALA A 22 2.34 26.57 -37.67
C ALA A 22 3.55 26.13 -36.80
N PRO A 23 3.60 26.45 -35.52
CA PRO A 23 4.74 26.11 -34.70
C PRO A 23 4.95 24.61 -34.77
N ASP A 24 6.14 24.23 -35.20
CA ASP A 24 6.69 22.87 -35.17
C ASP A 24 6.24 22.21 -33.86
N GLN A 25 5.48 21.13 -33.98
CA GLN A 25 5.13 20.31 -32.84
C GLN A 25 6.42 19.70 -32.33
N ALA A 26 7.12 20.45 -31.49
CA ALA A 26 8.29 19.98 -30.78
C ALA A 26 7.93 18.62 -30.18
N ALA A 27 8.57 17.57 -30.67
CA ALA A 27 8.34 16.21 -30.23
C ALA A 27 8.45 16.23 -28.71
N LYS A 28 7.29 16.02 -28.04
CA LYS A 28 7.18 16.05 -26.58
C LYS A 28 8.15 15.01 -26.07
N GLU A 29 9.20 15.40 -25.36
CA GLU A 29 10.14 14.44 -24.77
C GLU A 29 9.37 13.35 -24.04
N PRO A 30 9.74 12.07 -24.22
CA PRO A 30 9.03 10.98 -23.61
C PRO A 30 9.05 11.17 -22.08
N ARG A 31 7.88 11.33 -21.48
CA ARG A 31 7.76 11.41 -20.03
C ARG A 31 8.18 10.08 -19.39
N PRO A 32 8.86 10.11 -18.24
CA PRO A 32 9.13 8.89 -17.49
C PRO A 32 7.86 8.10 -17.18
N PRO A 33 7.96 6.77 -17.14
CA PRO A 33 6.82 5.91 -16.82
C PRO A 33 6.18 6.22 -15.46
N VAL A 34 4.88 6.04 -15.39
CA VAL A 34 4.11 6.05 -14.14
C VAL A 34 3.93 4.62 -13.67
N LEU A 35 4.30 4.34 -12.42
CA LEU A 35 4.05 3.07 -11.78
C LEU A 35 2.86 3.20 -10.82
N THR A 36 1.79 2.45 -11.06
CA THR A 36 0.70 2.28 -10.10
C THR A 36 0.91 0.98 -9.34
N VAL A 37 1.04 1.07 -8.02
CA VAL A 37 1.17 -0.08 -7.12
C VAL A 37 -0.13 -0.26 -6.36
N VAL A 38 -0.73 -1.43 -6.51
CA VAL A 38 -1.89 -1.87 -5.74
C VAL A 38 -1.40 -2.87 -4.69
N LEU A 39 -1.40 -2.45 -3.44
CA LEU A 39 -0.98 -3.26 -2.29
C LEU A 39 -2.18 -4.00 -1.73
N VAL A 40 -2.06 -5.30 -1.56
CA VAL A 40 -3.08 -6.16 -0.93
C VAL A 40 -2.46 -6.81 0.29
N ARG A 41 -3.05 -6.63 1.47
CA ARG A 41 -2.69 -7.46 2.61
C ARG A 41 -3.32 -8.84 2.44
N HIS A 42 -2.58 -9.91 2.79
CA HIS A 42 -3.15 -11.26 2.79
C HIS A 42 -4.47 -11.32 3.57
N GLY A 43 -5.35 -12.23 3.17
CA GLY A 43 -6.61 -12.51 3.86
C GLY A 43 -6.39 -13.00 5.29
N GLN A 44 -7.48 -13.12 6.06
CA GLN A 44 -7.41 -13.60 7.44
C GLN A 44 -6.77 -15.00 7.49
N SER A 45 -5.75 -15.15 8.33
CA SER A 45 -5.04 -16.41 8.52
C SER A 45 -5.43 -17.10 9.82
N THR A 46 -5.09 -18.38 9.94
CA THR A 46 -5.23 -19.14 11.19
C THR A 46 -4.52 -18.47 12.37
N ALA A 47 -3.36 -17.85 12.14
CA ALA A 47 -2.62 -17.11 13.18
C ALA A 47 -3.33 -15.82 13.60
N ASN A 48 -4.01 -15.11 12.66
CA ASN A 48 -4.79 -13.93 13.00
C ASN A 48 -5.91 -14.28 14.00
N VAL A 49 -6.66 -15.36 13.74
CA VAL A 49 -7.73 -15.81 14.63
C VAL A 49 -7.20 -16.28 15.97
N ALA A 50 -6.06 -16.95 15.97
CA ALA A 50 -5.42 -17.41 17.22
C ALA A 50 -4.80 -16.26 18.05
N GLY A 51 -4.75 -15.03 17.51
CA GLY A 51 -4.08 -13.90 18.17
C GLY A 51 -2.58 -14.12 18.37
N VAL A 52 -1.94 -14.79 17.40
CA VAL A 52 -0.52 -15.17 17.44
C VAL A 52 0.26 -14.38 16.39
N LEU A 53 1.45 -13.92 16.76
CA LEU A 53 2.37 -13.24 15.87
C LEU A 53 3.04 -14.25 14.92
N ALA A 54 2.53 -14.36 13.70
CA ALA A 54 2.97 -15.39 12.76
C ALA A 54 4.39 -15.21 12.24
N GLY A 55 4.79 -13.97 11.94
CA GLY A 55 6.07 -13.68 11.27
C GLY A 55 6.25 -14.49 10.00
N ARG A 56 7.42 -15.12 9.87
CA ARG A 56 7.80 -15.98 8.73
C ARG A 56 7.53 -17.46 8.98
N THR A 57 6.73 -17.81 9.98
CA THR A 57 6.41 -19.21 10.29
C THR A 57 5.76 -19.89 9.08
N ALA A 58 6.32 -21.03 8.69
CA ALA A 58 5.79 -21.87 7.62
C ALA A 58 4.45 -22.50 8.02
N GLY A 59 3.60 -22.82 7.03
CA GLY A 59 2.33 -23.50 7.25
C GLY A 59 1.22 -22.60 7.81
N VAL A 60 1.46 -21.30 7.99
CA VAL A 60 0.39 -20.34 8.35
C VAL A 60 -0.40 -20.00 7.09
N ARG A 61 -1.63 -20.55 7.01
CA ARG A 61 -2.52 -20.48 5.85
C ARG A 61 -3.71 -19.56 6.11
N LEU A 62 -4.43 -19.22 5.05
CA LEU A 62 -5.75 -18.60 5.19
C LEU A 62 -6.68 -19.55 5.94
N ASN A 63 -7.61 -18.98 6.72
CA ASN A 63 -8.77 -19.69 7.20
C ASN A 63 -9.92 -19.57 6.18
N GLU A 64 -11.05 -20.20 6.44
CA GLU A 64 -12.23 -20.17 5.56
C GLU A 64 -12.70 -18.74 5.25
N HIS A 65 -12.71 -17.85 6.25
CA HIS A 65 -13.04 -16.43 6.03
C HIS A 65 -12.02 -15.76 5.10
N GLY A 66 -10.71 -16.01 5.31
CA GLY A 66 -9.65 -15.48 4.45
C GLY A 66 -9.71 -16.00 3.02
N GLU A 67 -10.15 -17.24 2.81
CA GLU A 67 -10.39 -17.79 1.46
C GLU A 67 -11.56 -17.05 0.77
N GLY A 68 -12.64 -16.78 1.52
CA GLY A 68 -13.73 -15.93 1.03
C GLY A 68 -13.27 -14.50 0.70
N GLN A 69 -12.40 -13.92 1.53
CA GLN A 69 -11.80 -12.61 1.26
C GLN A 69 -10.93 -12.64 -0.02
N ALA A 70 -10.18 -13.71 -0.26
CA ALA A 70 -9.37 -13.86 -1.47
C ALA A 70 -10.24 -13.92 -2.74
N ALA A 71 -11.38 -14.60 -2.70
CA ALA A 71 -12.35 -14.60 -3.79
C ALA A 71 -12.94 -13.21 -4.03
N ALA A 72 -13.34 -12.50 -2.98
CA ALA A 72 -13.86 -11.13 -3.07
C ALA A 72 -12.83 -10.14 -3.64
N ILE A 73 -11.54 -10.28 -3.28
CA ILE A 73 -10.45 -9.48 -3.90
C ILE A 73 -10.41 -9.72 -5.40
N ALA A 74 -10.49 -10.98 -5.85
CA ALA A 74 -10.45 -11.31 -7.27
C ALA A 74 -11.62 -10.65 -8.02
N GLU A 75 -12.81 -10.65 -7.46
CA GLU A 75 -13.98 -9.97 -8.03
C GLU A 75 -13.81 -8.45 -8.07
N ARG A 76 -13.35 -7.84 -6.99
CA ARG A 76 -13.12 -6.38 -6.90
C ARG A 76 -12.08 -5.88 -7.90
N LEU A 77 -11.08 -6.69 -8.21
CA LEU A 77 -10.00 -6.34 -9.13
C LEU A 77 -10.25 -6.80 -10.57
N ALA A 78 -11.33 -7.54 -10.84
CA ALA A 78 -11.59 -8.17 -12.14
C ALA A 78 -11.67 -7.18 -13.33
N SER A 79 -12.12 -5.94 -13.08
CA SER A 79 -12.23 -4.90 -14.12
C SER A 79 -10.92 -4.11 -14.33
N ALA A 80 -9.94 -4.26 -13.45
CA ALA A 80 -8.66 -3.56 -13.54
C ALA A 80 -7.65 -4.40 -14.34
N ARG A 81 -6.79 -3.70 -15.09
CA ARG A 81 -5.70 -4.35 -15.82
C ARG A 81 -4.42 -4.24 -15.03
N PHE A 82 -3.75 -5.36 -14.86
CA PHE A 82 -2.45 -5.46 -14.21
C PHE A 82 -1.41 -6.01 -15.19
N ASP A 83 -0.20 -5.47 -15.11
CA ASP A 83 0.92 -5.91 -15.94
C ASP A 83 1.75 -6.98 -15.20
N ARG A 84 1.79 -6.92 -13.86
CA ARG A 84 2.50 -7.88 -13.01
C ARG A 84 1.73 -8.16 -11.72
N LEU A 85 1.91 -9.37 -11.21
CA LEU A 85 1.39 -9.83 -9.92
C LEU A 85 2.55 -10.36 -9.08
N ILE A 86 2.92 -9.62 -8.07
CA ILE A 86 4.02 -9.93 -7.17
C ILE A 86 3.45 -10.34 -5.80
N SER A 87 4.05 -11.31 -5.16
CA SER A 87 3.63 -11.76 -3.84
C SER A 87 4.82 -12.00 -2.91
N SER A 88 4.62 -11.72 -1.63
CA SER A 88 5.42 -12.37 -0.60
C SER A 88 5.41 -13.89 -0.82
N PRO A 89 6.54 -14.60 -0.60
CA PRO A 89 6.59 -16.05 -0.80
C PRO A 89 5.78 -16.85 0.23
N LEU A 90 5.25 -16.20 1.28
CA LEU A 90 4.52 -16.90 2.33
C LEU A 90 3.15 -17.38 1.86
N GLU A 91 2.78 -18.62 2.27
CA GLU A 91 1.60 -19.34 1.78
C GLU A 91 0.31 -18.50 1.82
N ARG A 92 0.06 -17.79 2.90
CA ARG A 92 -1.13 -16.93 3.05
C ARG A 92 -1.24 -15.83 2.02
N CYS A 93 -0.11 -15.28 1.55
CA CYS A 93 -0.11 -14.28 0.47
C CYS A 93 -0.38 -14.93 -0.89
N ILE A 94 0.29 -16.04 -1.19
CA ILE A 94 0.05 -16.82 -2.42
C ILE A 94 -1.42 -17.24 -2.51
N GLN A 95 -1.98 -17.79 -1.43
CA GLN A 95 -3.39 -18.19 -1.37
C GLN A 95 -4.33 -17.01 -1.62
N THR A 96 -4.01 -15.83 -1.09
CA THR A 96 -4.83 -14.63 -1.27
C THR A 96 -4.94 -14.20 -2.73
N VAL A 97 -3.86 -14.28 -3.50
CA VAL A 97 -3.88 -13.80 -4.90
C VAL A 97 -4.10 -14.90 -5.94
N THR A 98 -4.12 -16.17 -5.54
CA THR A 98 -4.34 -17.30 -6.46
C THR A 98 -5.68 -17.21 -7.21
N PRO A 99 -6.82 -16.89 -6.58
CA PRO A 99 -8.09 -16.74 -7.32
C PRO A 99 -7.99 -15.67 -8.41
N PHE A 100 -7.38 -14.52 -8.11
CA PHE A 100 -7.18 -13.45 -9.08
C PHE A 100 -6.23 -13.87 -10.20
N SER A 101 -5.05 -14.42 -9.87
CA SER A 101 -4.07 -14.93 -10.83
C SER A 101 -4.70 -15.90 -11.84
N THR A 102 -5.53 -16.82 -11.34
CA THR A 102 -6.23 -17.82 -12.15
C THR A 102 -7.24 -17.16 -13.10
N ALA A 103 -8.04 -16.21 -12.58
CA ALA A 103 -9.09 -15.55 -13.36
C ALA A 103 -8.51 -14.71 -14.50
N VAL A 104 -7.43 -13.98 -14.28
CA VAL A 104 -6.82 -13.09 -15.28
C VAL A 104 -5.65 -13.73 -16.03
N LYS A 105 -5.25 -14.95 -15.67
CA LYS A 105 -4.11 -15.70 -16.24
C LYS A 105 -2.78 -14.95 -16.14
N LEU A 106 -2.57 -14.24 -15.04
CA LEU A 106 -1.35 -13.51 -14.74
C LEU A 106 -0.52 -14.34 -13.73
N PRO A 107 0.72 -14.72 -14.05
CA PRO A 107 1.54 -15.54 -13.14
C PRO A 107 1.88 -14.78 -11.86
N ILE A 108 2.01 -15.52 -10.76
CA ILE A 108 2.46 -14.97 -9.48
C ILE A 108 3.99 -14.99 -9.48
N GLU A 109 4.61 -13.82 -9.36
CA GLU A 109 6.04 -13.64 -9.12
C GLU A 109 6.26 -13.52 -7.61
N THR A 110 7.21 -14.25 -7.03
CA THR A 110 7.55 -14.11 -5.61
C THR A 110 8.73 -13.16 -5.42
N ASP A 111 8.67 -12.31 -4.38
CA ASP A 111 9.74 -11.35 -4.09
C ASP A 111 9.92 -11.21 -2.57
N GLU A 112 11.15 -11.49 -2.11
CA GLU A 112 11.57 -11.44 -0.70
C GLU A 112 11.53 -10.00 -0.12
N HIS A 113 11.57 -8.97 -0.94
CA HIS A 113 11.41 -7.59 -0.47
C HIS A 113 10.07 -7.37 0.23
N PHE A 114 9.06 -8.17 -0.09
CA PHE A 114 7.69 -8.05 0.45
C PHE A 114 7.34 -9.13 1.47
N VAL A 115 8.31 -9.95 1.92
CA VAL A 115 8.10 -10.94 2.97
C VAL A 115 7.83 -10.25 4.32
N GLU A 116 7.10 -10.93 5.21
CA GLU A 116 6.79 -10.41 6.56
C GLU A 116 8.05 -10.13 7.37
N VAL A 117 7.90 -9.33 8.39
CA VAL A 117 8.94 -9.10 9.39
C VAL A 117 9.38 -10.45 9.98
N ASP A 118 10.70 -10.63 10.07
CA ASP A 118 11.24 -11.69 10.90
C ASP A 118 11.19 -11.23 12.36
N TYR A 119 10.22 -11.73 13.10
CA TYR A 119 10.06 -11.38 14.52
C TYR A 119 10.97 -12.21 15.44
N GLY A 120 11.82 -13.07 14.87
CA GLY A 120 12.75 -13.90 15.64
C GLY A 120 12.06 -14.67 16.75
N SER A 121 12.52 -14.54 17.99
CA SER A 121 11.97 -15.25 19.15
C SER A 121 10.55 -14.82 19.56
N TRP A 122 10.00 -13.75 18.96
CA TRP A 122 8.60 -13.37 19.14
C TRP A 122 7.66 -14.14 18.22
N SER A 123 8.15 -14.80 17.18
CA SER A 123 7.35 -15.62 16.26
C SER A 123 6.60 -16.71 17.02
N ASN A 124 5.33 -16.92 16.66
CA ASN A 124 4.40 -17.88 17.30
C ASN A 124 4.02 -17.58 18.74
N ARG A 125 4.38 -16.46 19.31
CA ARG A 125 3.91 -16.04 20.63
C ARG A 125 2.56 -15.35 20.53
N ALA A 126 1.76 -15.49 21.59
CA ALA A 126 0.47 -14.82 21.68
C ALA A 126 0.67 -13.29 21.84
N LEU A 127 -0.07 -12.49 21.08
CA LEU A 127 0.02 -11.03 21.12
C LEU A 127 -0.23 -10.44 22.51
N LYS A 128 -1.17 -11.07 23.27
CA LYS A 128 -1.46 -10.68 24.67
C LYS A 128 -0.22 -10.79 25.59
N ASP A 129 0.65 -11.79 25.34
CA ASP A 129 1.83 -12.01 26.16
C ASP A 129 2.97 -11.06 25.73
N LEU A 130 3.04 -10.74 24.42
CA LEU A 130 4.00 -9.80 23.86
C LEU A 130 3.76 -8.37 24.35
N GLY A 131 2.51 -8.00 24.65
CA GLY A 131 2.16 -6.70 25.22
C GLY A 131 2.86 -6.38 26.54
N ALA A 132 3.31 -7.39 27.29
CA ALA A 132 4.06 -7.24 28.54
C ALA A 132 5.58 -7.12 28.32
N GLU A 133 6.08 -7.36 27.12
CA GLU A 133 7.52 -7.28 26.82
C GLU A 133 8.00 -5.82 26.80
N PRO A 134 9.18 -5.52 27.35
CA PRO A 134 9.74 -4.16 27.32
C PRO A 134 9.86 -3.58 25.91
N LEU A 135 10.21 -4.41 24.93
CA LEU A 135 10.35 -4.02 23.54
C LEU A 135 9.00 -3.60 22.92
N TRP A 136 7.86 -4.09 23.44
CA TRP A 136 6.53 -3.73 22.91
C TRP A 136 6.34 -2.22 22.86
N ARG A 137 6.73 -1.51 23.92
CA ARG A 137 6.63 -0.06 23.97
C ARG A 137 7.46 0.61 22.87
N THR A 138 8.65 0.09 22.57
CA THR A 138 9.47 0.60 21.47
C THR A 138 8.82 0.34 20.12
N VAL A 139 8.25 -0.85 19.89
CA VAL A 139 7.52 -1.20 18.67
C VAL A 139 6.34 -0.26 18.45
N GLN A 140 5.65 0.17 19.51
CA GLN A 140 4.50 1.07 19.41
C GLN A 140 4.89 2.54 19.23
N ALA A 141 5.87 3.03 20.02
CA ALA A 141 6.18 4.45 20.09
C ALA A 141 7.37 4.88 19.21
N HIS A 142 8.34 3.99 19.01
CA HIS A 142 9.59 4.25 18.28
C HIS A 142 9.96 3.08 17.37
N PRO A 143 9.13 2.71 16.38
CA PRO A 143 9.37 1.58 15.48
C PRO A 143 10.74 1.61 14.79
N SER A 144 11.27 2.79 14.49
CA SER A 144 12.59 2.94 13.87
C SER A 144 13.74 2.39 14.73
N ALA A 145 13.57 2.32 16.04
CA ALA A 145 14.53 1.78 16.99
C ALA A 145 14.23 0.31 17.38
N ALA A 146 13.10 -0.24 16.91
CA ALA A 146 12.71 -1.60 17.27
C ALA A 146 13.53 -2.63 16.48
N VAL A 147 14.21 -3.51 17.19
CA VAL A 147 14.91 -4.69 16.66
C VAL A 147 14.41 -5.90 17.41
N PHE A 148 13.84 -6.87 16.72
CA PHE A 148 13.31 -8.08 17.35
C PHE A 148 14.45 -9.03 17.73
N PRO A 149 14.40 -9.67 18.90
CA PRO A 149 15.42 -10.61 19.33
C PRO A 149 15.52 -11.77 18.32
N ASP A 150 16.72 -12.04 17.82
CA ASP A 150 17.02 -13.04 16.79
C ASP A 150 16.27 -12.81 15.46
N GLY A 151 15.82 -11.58 15.20
CA GLY A 151 15.02 -11.20 14.04
C GLY A 151 15.47 -9.91 13.37
N GLU A 152 14.56 -9.30 12.60
CA GLU A 152 14.80 -8.04 11.88
C GLU A 152 14.53 -6.81 12.74
N GLY A 153 15.16 -5.69 12.38
CA GLY A 153 14.71 -4.36 12.81
C GLY A 153 13.66 -3.79 11.86
N LEU A 154 12.66 -3.08 12.39
CA LEU A 154 11.62 -2.47 11.54
C LEU A 154 12.18 -1.45 10.53
N ALA A 155 13.29 -0.79 10.85
CA ALA A 155 14.01 0.07 9.91
C ALA A 155 14.57 -0.72 8.71
N ALA A 156 15.08 -1.94 8.93
CA ALA A 156 15.56 -2.81 7.86
C ALA A 156 14.40 -3.30 6.98
N VAL A 157 13.26 -3.65 7.60
CA VAL A 157 12.04 -4.01 6.88
C VAL A 157 11.56 -2.87 5.97
N SER A 158 11.52 -1.65 6.50
CA SER A 158 11.16 -0.45 5.72
C SER A 158 12.13 -0.24 4.55
N ALA A 159 13.43 -0.36 4.79
CA ALA A 159 14.45 -0.18 3.76
C ALA A 159 14.33 -1.21 2.63
N ARG A 160 14.14 -2.52 2.95
CA ARG A 160 13.98 -3.56 1.91
C ARG A 160 12.69 -3.40 1.13
N ALA A 161 11.57 -3.10 1.80
CA ALA A 161 10.29 -2.90 1.13
C ALA A 161 10.34 -1.71 0.16
N ALA A 162 10.93 -0.59 0.57
CA ALA A 162 11.16 0.57 -0.29
C ALA A 162 12.14 0.25 -1.43
N ALA A 163 13.16 -0.60 -1.22
CA ALA A 163 14.05 -1.07 -2.27
C ALA A 163 13.28 -1.87 -3.33
N GLY A 164 12.43 -2.82 -2.95
CA GLY A 164 11.60 -3.58 -3.89
C GLY A 164 10.72 -2.68 -4.76
N ILE A 165 10.11 -1.65 -4.18
CA ILE A 165 9.33 -0.67 -4.95
C ILE A 165 10.22 0.10 -5.94
N ARG A 166 11.42 0.52 -5.52
CA ARG A 166 12.37 1.22 -6.41
C ARG A 166 12.82 0.34 -7.58
N ASP A 167 13.10 -0.93 -7.32
CA ASP A 167 13.54 -1.88 -8.35
C ASP A 167 12.45 -2.11 -9.41
N ILE A 168 11.20 -2.25 -8.98
CA ILE A 168 10.05 -2.32 -9.89
C ILE A 168 9.95 -1.03 -10.72
N ARG A 169 10.09 0.12 -10.09
CA ARG A 169 10.01 1.43 -10.76
C ARG A 169 11.13 1.64 -11.78
N LEU A 170 12.36 1.25 -11.44
CA LEU A 170 13.53 1.39 -12.32
C LEU A 170 13.47 0.43 -13.51
N SER A 171 12.83 -0.73 -13.36
CA SER A 171 12.66 -1.70 -14.45
C SER A 171 11.51 -1.34 -15.41
N ALA A 172 10.64 -0.40 -15.04
CA ALA A 172 9.51 -0.01 -15.88
C ALA A 172 9.93 0.76 -17.12
N GLN A 173 9.58 0.26 -18.31
CA GLN A 173 9.85 0.91 -19.60
C GLN A 173 8.65 1.75 -20.09
N GLN A 174 7.48 1.52 -19.53
CA GLN A 174 6.21 2.18 -19.84
C GLN A 174 5.37 2.27 -18.59
N ASP A 175 4.22 2.96 -18.66
CA ASP A 175 3.27 2.97 -17.56
C ASP A 175 2.86 1.54 -17.20
N GLN A 176 2.91 1.21 -15.91
CA GLN A 176 2.62 -0.12 -15.40
C GLN A 176 1.69 -0.06 -14.19
N THR A 177 0.83 -1.06 -14.06
CA THR A 177 0.06 -1.34 -12.85
C THR A 177 0.48 -2.69 -12.29
N VAL A 178 0.99 -2.68 -11.06
CA VAL A 178 1.52 -3.87 -10.40
C VAL A 178 0.70 -4.16 -9.15
N LEU A 179 0.20 -5.39 -9.03
CA LEU A 179 -0.41 -5.90 -7.81
C LEU A 179 0.68 -6.52 -6.93
N ILE A 180 0.74 -6.12 -5.66
CA ILE A 180 1.68 -6.67 -4.67
C ILE A 180 0.89 -7.19 -3.48
N CYS A 181 0.96 -8.48 -3.21
CA CYS A 181 0.41 -9.08 -2.00
C CYS A 181 1.46 -9.22 -0.92
N SER A 182 1.19 -8.65 0.26
CA SER A 182 2.14 -8.62 1.36
C SER A 182 1.42 -8.62 2.72
N HIS A 183 2.06 -8.09 3.75
CA HIS A 183 1.70 -8.19 5.16
C HIS A 183 1.47 -6.80 5.77
N GLY A 184 0.86 -6.77 6.95
CA GLY A 184 0.48 -5.53 7.61
C GLY A 184 1.62 -4.55 7.79
N ASP A 185 2.70 -4.95 8.45
CA ASP A 185 3.81 -4.04 8.78
C ASP A 185 4.62 -3.63 7.53
N VAL A 186 4.77 -4.54 6.57
CA VAL A 186 5.44 -4.24 5.29
C VAL A 186 4.66 -3.20 4.48
N ILE A 187 3.34 -3.37 4.38
CA ILE A 187 2.47 -2.40 3.67
C ILE A 187 2.46 -1.05 4.38
N LYS A 188 2.38 -1.03 5.74
CA LYS A 188 2.50 0.21 6.51
C LYS A 188 3.82 0.92 6.24
N ALA A 189 4.94 0.18 6.16
CA ALA A 189 6.25 0.74 5.86
C ALA A 189 6.31 1.36 4.46
N ILE A 190 5.75 0.68 3.44
CA ILE A 190 5.66 1.22 2.06
C ILE A 190 4.78 2.49 2.02
N LEU A 191 3.65 2.49 2.71
CA LEU A 191 2.75 3.64 2.79
C LEU A 191 3.42 4.82 3.51
N ALA A 192 4.11 4.57 4.62
CA ALA A 192 4.85 5.60 5.35
C ALA A 192 5.94 6.23 4.49
N ASP A 193 6.72 5.43 3.75
CA ASP A 193 7.73 5.91 2.79
C ASP A 193 7.08 6.79 1.70
N ALA A 194 6.00 6.32 1.09
CA ALA A 194 5.28 7.06 0.04
C ALA A 194 4.67 8.39 0.53
N LEU A 195 4.24 8.44 1.79
CA LEU A 195 3.70 9.64 2.44
C LEU A 195 4.78 10.58 2.96
N GLY A 196 6.07 10.20 2.92
CA GLY A 196 7.16 10.94 3.55
C GLY A 196 7.04 11.00 5.07
N MET A 197 6.39 10.02 5.69
CA MET A 197 6.23 9.91 7.13
C MET A 197 7.48 9.30 7.77
N HIS A 198 7.85 9.81 8.94
CA HIS A 198 8.84 9.13 9.75
C HIS A 198 8.34 7.73 10.16
N LEU A 199 9.21 6.73 10.18
CA LEU A 199 8.82 5.35 10.49
C LEU A 199 8.14 5.22 11.87
N ASP A 200 8.47 6.08 12.84
CA ASP A 200 7.81 6.12 14.15
C ASP A 200 6.32 6.50 14.10
N ALA A 201 5.84 6.96 12.96
CA ALA A 201 4.43 7.25 12.76
C ALA A 201 3.65 6.12 12.05
N PHE A 202 4.33 5.06 11.58
CA PHE A 202 3.72 4.04 10.71
C PHE A 202 2.61 3.24 11.41
N GLN A 203 2.64 3.13 12.74
CA GLN A 203 1.57 2.48 13.52
C GLN A 203 0.22 3.23 13.46
N ARG A 204 0.22 4.48 12.99
CA ARG A 204 -1.00 5.26 12.74
C ARG A 204 -1.75 4.81 11.48
N ILE A 205 -1.12 3.99 10.66
CA ILE A 205 -1.70 3.44 9.44
C ILE A 205 -2.35 2.11 9.76
N VAL A 206 -3.64 1.98 9.48
CA VAL A 206 -4.36 0.71 9.59
C VAL A 206 -4.29 -0.02 8.25
N VAL A 207 -4.01 -1.31 8.29
CA VAL A 207 -4.01 -2.20 7.13
C VAL A 207 -4.71 -3.50 7.55
N ALA A 208 -6.00 -3.62 7.28
CA ALA A 208 -6.82 -4.78 7.62
C ALA A 208 -6.51 -5.99 6.70
N PRO A 209 -6.75 -7.24 7.14
CA PRO A 209 -6.69 -8.39 6.23
C PRO A 209 -7.55 -8.17 4.99
N ALA A 210 -7.05 -8.55 3.80
CA ALA A 210 -7.70 -8.37 2.50
C ALA A 210 -7.96 -6.89 2.11
N SER A 211 -7.42 -5.92 2.83
CA SER A 211 -7.52 -4.52 2.43
C SER A 211 -6.65 -4.20 1.22
N ILE A 212 -7.08 -3.21 0.46
CA ILE A 212 -6.38 -2.70 -0.73
C ILE A 212 -5.90 -1.28 -0.43
N SER A 213 -4.63 -0.99 -0.77
CA SER A 213 -4.09 0.36 -0.79
C SER A 213 -3.48 0.64 -2.16
N VAL A 214 -3.55 1.90 -2.63
CA VAL A 214 -3.10 2.26 -3.98
C VAL A 214 -2.14 3.44 -3.90
N ILE A 215 -0.98 3.29 -4.52
CA ILE A 215 0.04 4.33 -4.64
C ILE A 215 0.40 4.51 -6.11
N ARG A 216 0.39 5.73 -6.58
CA ARG A 216 0.83 6.09 -7.92
C ARG A 216 2.15 6.86 -7.86
N TYR A 217 3.21 6.23 -8.36
CA TYR A 217 4.55 6.81 -8.42
C TYR A 217 4.74 7.53 -9.75
N THR A 218 4.85 8.85 -9.70
CA THR A 218 5.13 9.72 -10.85
C THR A 218 6.60 10.15 -10.85
N GLN A 219 7.01 10.89 -11.87
CA GLN A 219 8.34 11.51 -11.90
C GLN A 219 8.54 12.46 -10.71
N LEU A 220 7.50 13.17 -10.31
CA LEU A 220 7.60 14.21 -9.30
C LEU A 220 7.62 13.65 -7.89
N ARG A 221 6.63 12.79 -7.56
CA ARG A 221 6.46 12.20 -6.22
C ARG A 221 5.46 11.05 -6.25
N PRO A 222 5.42 10.21 -5.20
CA PRO A 222 4.31 9.28 -5.01
C PRO A 222 3.03 10.04 -4.61
N PHE A 223 1.88 9.48 -5.00
CA PHE A 223 0.54 9.88 -4.57
C PHE A 223 -0.15 8.67 -3.98
N VAL A 224 -0.48 8.72 -2.70
CA VAL A 224 -1.26 7.67 -2.04
C VAL A 224 -2.73 7.96 -2.29
N GLU A 225 -3.37 7.16 -3.12
CA GLU A 225 -4.74 7.37 -3.59
C GLU A 225 -5.78 6.65 -2.73
N ARG A 226 -5.38 5.52 -2.11
CA ARG A 226 -6.23 4.73 -1.21
C ARG A 226 -5.37 4.10 -0.11
N ILE A 227 -5.93 4.01 1.09
CA ILE A 227 -5.36 3.30 2.23
C ILE A 227 -6.46 2.47 2.86
N ASN A 228 -6.17 1.18 3.11
CA ASN A 228 -7.05 0.28 3.85
C ASN A 228 -8.48 0.17 3.30
N ASP A 229 -8.64 0.13 1.99
CA ASP A 229 -9.94 -0.05 1.35
C ASP A 229 -10.39 -1.52 1.48
N THR A 230 -11.37 -1.76 2.34
CA THR A 230 -11.99 -3.08 2.55
C THR A 230 -13.23 -3.29 1.68
N GLY A 231 -13.67 -2.26 0.95
CA GLY A 231 -14.87 -2.28 0.12
C GLY A 231 -16.17 -2.06 0.89
N ASP A 232 -16.10 -1.96 2.21
CA ASP A 232 -17.25 -1.74 3.08
C ASP A 232 -16.93 -0.65 4.12
N LEU A 233 -17.90 0.24 4.37
CA LEU A 233 -17.85 1.27 5.41
C LEU A 233 -18.58 0.84 6.69
N GLY A 234 -19.16 -0.35 6.74
CA GLY A 234 -19.87 -0.87 7.91
C GLY A 234 -19.02 -0.91 9.19
N SER A 235 -17.70 -1.02 9.03
CA SER A 235 -16.76 -0.98 10.15
C SER A 235 -16.58 0.41 10.80
N ILE A 236 -17.15 1.47 10.20
CA ILE A 236 -17.11 2.83 10.75
C ILE A 236 -18.23 3.06 11.79
N SER A 237 -19.14 2.10 11.97
CA SER A 237 -20.15 2.17 13.01
C SER A 237 -19.49 2.33 14.39
N PRO A 238 -19.96 3.23 15.25
CA PRO A 238 -19.43 3.34 16.61
C PRO A 238 -19.55 1.98 17.29
N HIS A 239 -18.45 1.52 17.87
CA HIS A 239 -18.49 0.31 18.69
C HIS A 239 -19.60 0.48 19.75
N PRO A 240 -20.46 -0.52 19.98
CA PRO A 240 -21.41 -0.44 21.07
C PRO A 240 -20.60 -0.19 22.35
N THR A 241 -20.91 0.92 23.03
CA THR A 241 -20.36 1.18 24.36
C THR A 241 -20.66 -0.04 25.20
N PRO A 242 -19.67 -0.68 25.87
CA PRO A 242 -19.98 -1.80 26.74
C PRO A 242 -21.06 -1.32 27.70
N GLU A 243 -22.21 -1.98 27.67
CA GLU A 243 -23.25 -1.72 28.66
C GLU A 243 -22.60 -1.80 30.03
N SER A 244 -22.77 -0.74 30.81
CA SER A 244 -22.33 -0.65 32.19
C SER A 244 -22.85 -1.85 32.98
N SER A 245 -22.12 -2.94 32.93
CA SER A 245 -22.26 -3.96 33.96
C SER A 245 -21.75 -3.32 35.24
N THR A 246 -22.65 -3.04 36.15
CA THR A 246 -22.40 -2.68 37.55
C THR A 246 -21.57 -3.78 38.18
N VAL A 247 -20.28 -3.76 38.01
CA VAL A 247 -19.32 -4.56 38.75
C VAL A 247 -18.82 -3.70 39.89
N SER A 248 -19.16 -4.10 41.13
CA SER A 248 -18.63 -3.62 42.38
C SER A 248 -17.11 -3.33 42.24
N ALA A 249 -16.72 -2.10 42.54
CA ALA A 249 -15.33 -1.71 42.61
C ALA A 249 -14.57 -2.50 43.66
N HIS A 250 -13.64 -3.33 43.22
CA HIS A 250 -12.52 -3.74 44.03
C HIS A 250 -11.33 -2.82 43.69
N PRO A 251 -10.68 -2.16 44.66
CA PRO A 251 -9.68 -1.14 44.42
C PRO A 251 -8.27 -1.69 44.30
N ASP A 252 -7.99 -2.68 43.53
CA ASP A 252 -6.60 -3.15 43.26
C ASP A 252 -6.52 -4.07 42.05
N SER A 253 -6.92 -3.56 40.86
CA SER A 253 -6.59 -4.24 39.62
C SER A 253 -5.77 -3.28 38.74
N PRO A 254 -4.60 -3.66 38.24
CA PRO A 254 -3.85 -2.85 37.32
C PRO A 254 -4.67 -2.66 36.05
N THR A 255 -4.84 -1.40 35.64
CA THR A 255 -5.49 -1.02 34.39
C THR A 255 -4.75 -1.66 33.23
N HIS A 256 -5.35 -2.69 32.63
CA HIS A 256 -4.84 -3.24 31.39
C HIS A 256 -4.90 -2.15 30.29
N PRO A 257 -3.83 -1.95 29.51
CA PRO A 257 -3.88 -1.03 28.39
C PRO A 257 -4.95 -1.50 27.39
N ASN A 258 -5.73 -0.55 26.95
CA ASN A 258 -6.81 -0.71 25.97
C ASN A 258 -6.30 -1.47 24.73
N THR A 259 -6.90 -2.63 24.44
CA THR A 259 -6.52 -3.53 23.34
C THR A 259 -6.83 -2.98 21.94
N GLY A 260 -7.17 -1.70 21.83
CA GLY A 260 -7.42 -0.99 20.58
C GLY A 260 -6.17 -0.43 19.90
N ASP A 261 -4.99 -0.51 20.54
CA ASP A 261 -3.76 -0.03 19.91
C ASP A 261 -3.26 -1.01 18.82
N ALA A 262 -2.69 -0.45 17.76
CA ALA A 262 -2.18 -1.23 16.63
C ALA A 262 -1.16 -2.26 17.11
N VAL A 263 -1.40 -3.54 16.80
CA VAL A 263 -0.50 -4.64 17.14
C VAL A 263 0.45 -4.92 15.97
N PRO A 264 1.70 -5.40 16.22
CA PRO A 264 2.57 -5.92 15.17
C PRO A 264 1.82 -6.92 14.30
N GLY A 265 2.00 -6.86 12.98
CA GLY A 265 1.25 -7.68 12.04
C GLY A 265 -0.16 -7.15 11.69
N GLY A 266 -0.57 -6.00 12.26
CA GLY A 266 -1.84 -5.32 11.97
C GLY A 266 -3.05 -5.86 12.74
N VAL A 267 -4.17 -5.12 12.64
CA VAL A 267 -5.43 -5.45 13.35
C VAL A 267 -5.94 -6.85 13.00
N THR A 268 -6.40 -7.58 14.01
CA THR A 268 -6.95 -8.94 13.92
C THR A 268 -8.47 -8.91 14.09
N SER A 269 -9.18 -8.04 13.46
CA SER A 269 -10.66 -8.07 13.49
C SER A 269 -11.24 -8.85 12.34
#